data_9d33e9f8bdb543cd56071df1bc82d7a1
#
_entry.id   9d33e9f8bdb543cd56071df1bc82d7a1
#
_cell.length_a   1.000
_cell.length_b   1.000
_cell.length_c   1.000
_cell.angle_alpha   90.00
_cell.angle_beta   90.00
_cell.angle_gamma   90.00
#
_symmetry.space_group_name_H-M   'P 1'
#
loop_
_entity.id
_entity.type
_entity.pdbx_description
1 polymer ?
#
loop_
_entity_poly.entity_id
_entity_poly.type
_entity_poly.pdbx_seq_one_letter_code
_entity_poly.pdbx_strand_id
1 'polypeptide(L)'
;MVLTQPIGPLASLSESALRELAPHGVARSYPKNVVVINEGDETDSLYVLLSGRVKVYVSEADGRELVLSTIREGGYFGELVLDGGPRSASVMTLEPCRFFVIPIGDIEGLLERNPLFARHLIHLLIAKARSLVKQVRDLALKDVYGRFAKFVDENAVEQNGMRVVPERLTQQEIAARIGGSREMVNRIVKGLTEGGYISVDAKQITVHKKLPAQW
;
A
#
# COMPACT_ATOMS: atom_id res chain seq x y z
N MET A 1 6.84 1.63 3.07
CA MET A 1 6.67 0.81 4.32
C MET A 1 5.40 0.00 4.16
N VAL A 2 5.53 -1.30 4.00
CA VAL A 2 4.37 -2.18 3.93
C VAL A 2 3.84 -2.32 5.35
N LEU A 3 2.59 -1.93 5.60
CA LEU A 3 1.87 -2.36 6.79
C LEU A 3 1.64 -3.87 6.63
N THR A 4 2.57 -4.69 7.15
CA THR A 4 2.64 -6.13 6.90
C THR A 4 1.91 -6.97 7.95
N GLN A 5 1.11 -6.37 8.83
CA GLN A 5 0.35 -7.15 9.80
C GLN A 5 -1.14 -7.04 9.52
N PRO A 6 -1.87 -8.16 9.55
CA PRO A 6 -3.32 -8.14 9.59
C PRO A 6 -3.72 -7.47 10.91
N ILE A 7 -4.10 -6.20 10.81
CA ILE A 7 -4.46 -5.42 11.99
C ILE A 7 -5.97 -5.50 12.15
N GLY A 8 -6.46 -6.51 12.92
CA GLY A 8 -7.75 -6.43 13.50
C GLY A 8 -8.78 -7.53 13.26
N PRO A 9 -9.92 -7.43 13.93
CA PRO A 9 -10.92 -8.49 13.98
C PRO A 9 -11.52 -8.83 12.60
N LEU A 10 -11.61 -7.88 11.67
CA LEU A 10 -12.11 -8.18 10.32
C LEU A 10 -11.10 -8.97 9.47
N ALA A 11 -9.79 -8.80 9.70
CA ALA A 11 -8.72 -9.41 8.92
C ALA A 11 -8.64 -10.94 9.06
N SER A 12 -9.08 -11.46 10.19
CA SER A 12 -9.07 -12.90 10.50
C SER A 12 -10.44 -13.57 10.36
N LEU A 13 -11.48 -12.81 9.97
CA LEU A 13 -12.82 -13.35 9.82
C LEU A 13 -12.98 -14.08 8.49
N SER A 14 -13.61 -15.24 8.55
CA SER A 14 -14.11 -15.91 7.35
C SER A 14 -15.18 -15.07 6.65
N GLU A 15 -15.40 -15.30 5.37
CA GLU A 15 -16.48 -14.61 4.64
C GLU A 15 -17.85 -14.84 5.29
N SER A 16 -18.10 -16.03 5.86
CA SER A 16 -19.33 -16.33 6.60
C SER A 16 -19.49 -15.42 7.83
N ALA A 17 -18.44 -15.24 8.61
CA ALA A 17 -18.46 -14.34 9.76
C ALA A 17 -18.62 -12.87 9.35
N LEU A 18 -18.02 -12.45 8.23
CA LEU A 18 -18.25 -11.12 7.68
C LEU A 18 -19.70 -10.89 7.25
N ARG A 19 -20.37 -11.91 6.68
CA ARG A 19 -21.80 -11.85 6.32
C ARG A 19 -22.71 -11.74 7.53
N GLU A 20 -22.36 -12.36 8.64
CA GLU A 20 -23.12 -12.23 9.90
C GLU A 20 -22.99 -10.81 10.48
N LEU A 21 -21.81 -10.20 10.37
CA LEU A 21 -21.54 -8.85 10.86
C LEU A 21 -22.09 -7.74 9.96
N ALA A 22 -22.06 -7.96 8.65
CA ALA A 22 -22.50 -7.03 7.62
C ALA A 22 -23.40 -7.76 6.61
N PRO A 23 -24.72 -7.89 6.93
CA PRO A 23 -25.65 -8.70 6.15
C PRO A 23 -25.86 -8.23 4.70
N HIS A 24 -25.67 -6.93 4.43
CA HIS A 24 -25.78 -6.35 3.09
C HIS A 24 -24.44 -6.37 2.33
N GLY A 25 -23.36 -6.87 2.96
CA GLY A 25 -22.07 -7.02 2.34
C GLY A 25 -22.04 -8.08 1.24
N VAL A 26 -21.25 -7.84 0.20
CA VAL A 26 -21.14 -8.73 -0.96
C VAL A 26 -19.68 -9.05 -1.29
N ALA A 27 -19.42 -10.31 -1.64
CA ALA A 27 -18.11 -10.71 -2.14
C ALA A 27 -17.99 -10.34 -3.63
N ARG A 28 -16.84 -9.73 -4.01
CA ARG A 28 -16.51 -9.39 -5.40
C ARG A 28 -15.09 -9.80 -5.73
N SER A 29 -14.88 -10.25 -6.97
CA SER A 29 -13.55 -10.61 -7.49
C SER A 29 -13.17 -9.68 -8.63
N TYR A 30 -11.90 -9.30 -8.66
CA TYR A 30 -11.33 -8.41 -9.67
C TYR A 30 -10.03 -9.00 -10.20
N PRO A 31 -9.79 -8.94 -11.52
CA PRO A 31 -8.50 -9.33 -12.09
C PRO A 31 -7.40 -8.34 -11.67
N LYS A 32 -6.17 -8.65 -12.02
CA LYS A 32 -5.01 -7.75 -11.85
C LYS A 32 -5.17 -6.46 -12.66
N ASN A 33 -4.62 -5.34 -12.15
CA ASN A 33 -4.56 -4.03 -12.79
C ASN A 33 -5.95 -3.38 -13.02
N VAL A 34 -6.90 -3.64 -12.14
CA VAL A 34 -8.21 -2.96 -12.15
C VAL A 34 -8.23 -1.89 -11.06
N VAL A 35 -8.68 -0.68 -11.41
CA VAL A 35 -9.00 0.36 -10.44
C VAL A 35 -10.35 0.03 -9.81
N VAL A 36 -10.35 -0.21 -8.50
CA VAL A 36 -11.53 -0.58 -7.71
C VAL A 36 -12.23 0.64 -7.13
N ILE A 37 -11.43 1.66 -6.81
CA ILE A 37 -11.87 2.98 -6.31
C ILE A 37 -11.05 4.03 -7.05
N ASN A 38 -11.71 5.08 -7.55
CA ASN A 38 -11.02 6.27 -8.04
C ASN A 38 -11.03 7.37 -6.97
N GLU A 39 -9.96 8.13 -6.87
CA GLU A 39 -9.91 9.36 -6.09
C GLU A 39 -11.03 10.31 -6.54
N GLY A 40 -11.73 10.93 -5.59
CA GLY A 40 -12.85 11.83 -5.85
C GLY A 40 -14.21 11.15 -6.06
N ASP A 41 -14.29 9.82 -6.20
CA ASP A 41 -15.58 9.12 -6.31
C ASP A 41 -16.42 9.33 -5.04
N GLU A 42 -17.72 9.53 -5.21
CA GLU A 42 -18.72 9.55 -4.14
C GLU A 42 -19.29 8.14 -3.93
N THR A 43 -18.55 7.27 -3.27
CA THR A 43 -18.97 5.91 -2.93
C THR A 43 -18.87 5.65 -1.44
N ASP A 44 -19.72 4.81 -0.89
CA ASP A 44 -20.02 4.67 0.53
C ASP A 44 -19.73 3.28 1.09
N SER A 45 -18.70 2.62 0.61
CA SER A 45 -18.41 1.23 1.01
C SER A 45 -16.99 1.06 1.55
N LEU A 46 -16.84 0.16 2.53
CA LEU A 46 -15.57 -0.35 3.01
C LEU A 46 -15.26 -1.68 2.31
N TYR A 47 -14.00 -1.91 2.00
CA TYR A 47 -13.52 -3.11 1.33
C TYR A 47 -12.58 -3.89 2.25
N VAL A 48 -12.94 -5.13 2.58
CA VAL A 48 -12.07 -6.09 3.26
C VAL A 48 -11.41 -6.97 2.20
N LEU A 49 -10.08 -7.02 2.18
CA LEU A 49 -9.31 -7.81 1.20
C LEU A 49 -9.21 -9.26 1.68
N LEU A 50 -9.99 -10.15 1.07
CA LEU A 50 -10.03 -11.58 1.39
C LEU A 50 -8.84 -12.34 0.78
N SER A 51 -8.36 -11.91 -0.39
CA SER A 51 -7.15 -12.45 -1.01
C SER A 51 -6.57 -11.46 -2.01
N GLY A 52 -5.26 -11.56 -2.26
CA GLY A 52 -4.54 -10.72 -3.20
C GLY A 52 -3.87 -9.50 -2.55
N ARG A 53 -3.59 -8.49 -3.38
CA ARG A 53 -2.85 -7.31 -3.00
C ARG A 53 -3.26 -6.10 -3.82
N VAL A 54 -3.41 -4.94 -3.16
CA VAL A 54 -3.74 -3.68 -3.81
C VAL A 54 -2.74 -2.59 -3.47
N LYS A 55 -2.60 -1.58 -4.36
CA LYS A 55 -1.96 -0.30 -4.05
C LYS A 55 -3.03 0.76 -3.81
N VAL A 56 -2.80 1.61 -2.81
CA VAL A 56 -3.52 2.87 -2.59
C VAL A 56 -2.60 3.99 -3.07
N TYR A 57 -3.09 4.85 -3.96
CA TYR A 57 -2.26 5.85 -4.62
C TYR A 57 -3.06 7.10 -4.99
N VAL A 58 -2.35 8.19 -5.14
CA VAL A 58 -2.83 9.43 -5.76
C VAL A 58 -2.08 9.64 -7.06
N SER A 59 -2.69 10.34 -8.02
CA SER A 59 -2.07 10.61 -9.32
C SER A 59 -2.33 12.03 -9.79
N GLU A 60 -1.36 12.59 -10.50
CA GLU A 60 -1.47 13.86 -11.18
C GLU A 60 -1.96 13.67 -12.63
N ALA A 61 -2.44 14.76 -13.24
CA ALA A 61 -2.94 14.74 -14.61
C ALA A 61 -1.87 14.32 -15.65
N ASP A 62 -0.59 14.48 -15.33
CA ASP A 62 0.54 14.06 -16.16
C ASP A 62 0.89 12.56 -16.03
N GLY A 63 0.12 11.81 -15.25
CA GLY A 63 0.28 10.38 -15.04
C GLY A 63 1.34 9.99 -13.99
N ARG A 64 1.92 10.96 -13.27
CA ARG A 64 2.77 10.65 -12.12
C ARG A 64 1.91 10.12 -10.97
N GLU A 65 2.36 9.04 -10.36
CA GLU A 65 1.69 8.42 -9.21
C GLU A 65 2.55 8.51 -7.95
N LEU A 66 1.89 8.66 -6.81
CA LEU A 66 2.50 8.44 -5.49
C LEU A 66 1.74 7.32 -4.76
N VAL A 67 2.43 6.21 -4.50
CA VAL A 67 1.87 5.10 -3.73
C VAL A 67 1.92 5.44 -2.23
N LEU A 68 0.75 5.60 -1.63
CA LEU A 68 0.59 5.89 -0.21
C LEU A 68 0.76 4.63 0.64
N SER A 69 0.21 3.49 0.17
CA SER A 69 0.34 2.20 0.86
C SER A 69 0.07 1.03 -0.07
N THR A 70 0.50 -0.16 0.37
CA THR A 70 0.11 -1.44 -0.23
C THR A 70 -0.62 -2.25 0.83
N ILE A 71 -1.81 -2.76 0.49
CA ILE A 71 -2.64 -3.55 1.39
C ILE A 71 -2.62 -5.00 0.89
N ARG A 72 -2.47 -5.93 1.83
CA ARG A 72 -2.45 -7.38 1.59
C ARG A 72 -3.69 -8.02 2.18
N GLU A 73 -3.87 -9.29 1.90
CA GLU A 73 -4.91 -10.13 2.50
C GLU A 73 -5.06 -9.87 3.99
N GLY A 74 -6.31 -9.78 4.45
CA GLY A 74 -6.68 -9.41 5.80
C GLY A 74 -6.71 -7.91 6.11
N GLY A 75 -6.20 -7.06 5.21
CA GLY A 75 -6.33 -5.62 5.33
C GLY A 75 -7.66 -5.11 4.82
N TYR A 76 -7.96 -3.85 5.09
CA TYR A 76 -9.15 -3.18 4.56
C TYR A 76 -8.87 -1.71 4.21
N PHE A 77 -9.70 -1.14 3.36
CA PHE A 77 -9.59 0.23 2.87
C PHE A 77 -10.96 0.82 2.56
N GLY A 78 -10.98 2.13 2.34
CA GLY A 78 -12.20 2.88 2.08
C GLY A 78 -12.90 3.36 3.35
N GLU A 79 -12.25 3.27 4.50
CA GLU A 79 -12.78 3.67 5.81
C GLU A 79 -12.96 5.19 5.96
N LEU A 80 -12.28 6.00 5.14
CA LEU A 80 -12.40 7.46 5.22
C LEU A 80 -13.77 7.98 4.78
N VAL A 81 -14.59 7.16 4.11
CA VAL A 81 -15.98 7.54 3.79
C VAL A 81 -16.87 7.72 5.03
N LEU A 82 -16.40 7.28 6.20
CA LEU A 82 -17.11 7.48 7.47
C LEU A 82 -17.26 8.95 7.85
N ASP A 83 -16.49 9.86 7.25
CA ASP A 83 -16.66 11.30 7.42
C ASP A 83 -17.64 11.94 6.41
N GLY A 84 -18.22 11.12 5.51
CA GLY A 84 -19.14 11.58 4.45
C GLY A 84 -18.44 12.24 3.27
N GLY A 85 -17.10 12.27 3.24
CA GLY A 85 -16.32 12.87 2.16
C GLY A 85 -16.12 11.94 0.95
N PRO A 86 -15.63 12.48 -0.18
CA PRO A 86 -15.27 11.69 -1.35
C PRO A 86 -14.05 10.80 -1.08
N ARG A 87 -13.78 9.85 -1.98
CA ARG A 87 -12.59 9.00 -1.91
C ARG A 87 -11.32 9.82 -1.94
N SER A 88 -10.48 9.68 -0.94
CA SER A 88 -9.23 10.44 -0.78
C SER A 88 -8.06 9.92 -1.62
N ALA A 89 -8.19 8.73 -2.22
CA ALA A 89 -7.17 8.10 -3.03
C ALA A 89 -7.76 7.00 -3.90
N SER A 90 -7.09 6.69 -5.00
CA SER A 90 -7.40 5.56 -5.86
C SER A 90 -6.87 4.26 -5.30
N VAL A 91 -7.55 3.13 -5.61
CA VAL A 91 -7.12 1.79 -5.23
C VAL A 91 -7.10 0.89 -6.46
N MET A 92 -5.95 0.26 -6.74
CA MET A 92 -5.76 -0.65 -7.87
C MET A 92 -5.26 -2.02 -7.41
N THR A 93 -5.77 -3.07 -8.02
CA THR A 93 -5.33 -4.45 -7.81
C THR A 93 -3.94 -4.70 -8.43
N LEU A 94 -3.02 -5.29 -7.65
CA LEU A 94 -1.68 -5.67 -8.10
C LEU A 94 -1.59 -7.14 -8.57
N GLU A 95 -2.60 -7.92 -8.24
CA GLU A 95 -2.80 -9.33 -8.60
C GLU A 95 -4.30 -9.62 -8.57
N PRO A 96 -4.80 -10.80 -8.98
CA PRO A 96 -6.20 -11.13 -8.80
C PRO A 96 -6.61 -11.01 -7.34
N CYS A 97 -7.67 -10.25 -7.07
CA CYS A 97 -8.12 -9.92 -5.72
C CYS A 97 -9.56 -10.37 -5.51
N ARG A 98 -9.86 -10.74 -4.28
CA ARG A 98 -11.22 -10.96 -3.80
C ARG A 98 -11.48 -10.06 -2.60
N PHE A 99 -12.58 -9.33 -2.63
CA PHE A 99 -13.00 -8.42 -1.58
C PHE A 99 -14.34 -8.83 -1.00
N PHE A 100 -14.56 -8.48 0.27
CA PHE A 100 -15.89 -8.36 0.85
C PHE A 100 -16.20 -6.87 0.97
N VAL A 101 -17.20 -6.41 0.25
CA VAL A 101 -17.59 -4.99 0.15
C VAL A 101 -18.73 -4.75 1.12
N ILE A 102 -18.56 -3.85 2.08
CA ILE A 102 -19.49 -3.57 3.17
C ILE A 102 -20.06 -2.17 2.98
N PRO A 103 -21.38 -1.98 2.82
CA PRO A 103 -22.02 -0.67 2.75
C PRO A 103 -21.82 0.11 4.06
N ILE A 104 -21.80 1.46 3.97
CA ILE A 104 -21.58 2.34 5.11
C ILE A 104 -22.57 2.10 6.25
N GLY A 105 -23.85 1.88 5.94
CA GLY A 105 -24.88 1.64 6.95
C GLY A 105 -24.64 0.39 7.81
N ASP A 106 -24.04 -0.67 7.24
CA ASP A 106 -23.64 -1.85 8.00
C ASP A 106 -22.45 -1.51 8.92
N ILE A 107 -21.50 -0.66 8.46
CA ILE A 107 -20.34 -0.22 9.25
C ILE A 107 -20.79 0.65 10.42
N GLU A 108 -21.67 1.61 10.21
CA GLU A 108 -22.23 2.47 11.25
C GLU A 108 -22.91 1.63 12.33
N GLY A 109 -23.79 0.70 11.94
CA GLY A 109 -24.43 -0.23 12.86
C GLY A 109 -23.42 -1.13 13.60
N LEU A 110 -22.30 -1.50 12.96
CA LEU A 110 -21.24 -2.28 13.60
C LEU A 110 -20.47 -1.44 14.63
N LEU A 111 -20.19 -0.17 14.31
CA LEU A 111 -19.53 0.76 15.25
C LEU A 111 -20.35 1.00 16.51
N GLU A 112 -21.68 1.13 16.37
CA GLU A 112 -22.58 1.33 17.50
C GLU A 112 -22.68 0.09 18.42
N ARG A 113 -22.76 -1.11 17.81
CA ARG A 113 -23.00 -2.36 18.55
C ARG A 113 -21.73 -3.06 19.00
N ASN A 114 -20.55 -2.70 18.47
CA ASN A 114 -19.30 -3.39 18.76
C ASN A 114 -18.15 -2.44 19.12
N PRO A 115 -18.01 -2.06 20.40
CA PRO A 115 -16.95 -1.16 20.86
C PRO A 115 -15.53 -1.67 20.55
N LEU A 116 -15.32 -3.00 20.43
CA LEU A 116 -14.03 -3.57 20.07
C LEU A 116 -13.68 -3.26 18.62
N PHE A 117 -14.65 -3.31 17.71
CA PHE A 117 -14.48 -2.90 16.32
C PHE A 117 -14.17 -1.42 16.22
N ALA A 118 -14.92 -0.55 16.93
CA ALA A 118 -14.68 0.89 16.94
C ALA A 118 -13.25 1.22 17.43
N ARG A 119 -12.82 0.59 18.55
CA ARG A 119 -11.45 0.75 19.05
C ARG A 119 -10.40 0.27 18.03
N HIS A 120 -10.67 -0.82 17.34
CA HIS A 120 -9.77 -1.32 16.31
C HIS A 120 -9.64 -0.33 15.15
N LEU A 121 -10.74 0.23 14.66
CA LEU A 121 -10.74 1.24 13.58
C LEU A 121 -9.93 2.48 14.02
N ILE A 122 -10.08 2.94 15.26
CA ILE A 122 -9.27 4.03 15.81
C ILE A 122 -7.77 3.69 15.76
N HIS A 123 -7.38 2.50 16.21
CA HIS A 123 -5.97 2.07 16.15
C HIS A 123 -5.42 2.02 14.72
N LEU A 124 -6.21 1.56 13.76
CA LEU A 124 -5.85 1.57 12.34
C LEU A 124 -5.65 2.99 11.82
N LEU A 125 -6.57 3.91 12.11
CA LEU A 125 -6.47 5.30 11.68
C LEU A 125 -5.23 5.98 12.29
N ILE A 126 -4.93 5.72 13.57
CA ILE A 126 -3.72 6.20 14.23
C ILE A 126 -2.46 5.66 13.52
N ALA A 127 -2.44 4.37 13.17
CA ALA A 127 -1.32 3.76 12.46
C ALA A 127 -1.13 4.37 11.07
N LYS A 128 -2.23 4.62 10.33
CA LYS A 128 -2.22 5.30 9.03
C LYS A 128 -1.69 6.75 9.18
N ALA A 129 -2.19 7.50 10.15
CA ALA A 129 -1.73 8.87 10.41
C ALA A 129 -0.22 8.90 10.70
N ARG A 130 0.30 8.02 11.56
CA ARG A 130 1.75 7.90 11.84
C ARG A 130 2.55 7.54 10.58
N SER A 131 2.03 6.67 9.72
CA SER A 131 2.67 6.33 8.45
C SER A 131 2.75 7.53 7.51
N LEU A 132 1.66 8.31 7.39
CA LEU A 132 1.63 9.53 6.58
C LEU A 132 2.60 10.59 7.10
N VAL A 133 2.69 10.81 8.41
CA VAL A 133 3.69 11.72 9.01
C VAL A 133 5.10 11.29 8.64
N LYS A 134 5.42 9.97 8.67
CA LYS A 134 6.72 9.45 8.25
C LYS A 134 6.98 9.70 6.76
N GLN A 135 5.97 9.50 5.91
CA GLN A 135 6.10 9.75 4.46
C GLN A 135 6.31 11.25 4.17
N VAL A 136 5.52 12.14 4.78
CA VAL A 136 5.70 13.59 4.64
C VAL A 136 7.11 14.01 5.06
N ARG A 137 7.61 13.52 6.21
CA ARG A 137 8.99 13.79 6.64
C ARG A 137 10.02 13.31 5.62
N ASP A 138 9.85 12.10 5.06
CA ASP A 138 10.81 11.57 4.08
C ASP A 138 10.77 12.36 2.77
N LEU A 139 9.58 12.77 2.31
CA LEU A 139 9.42 13.62 1.11
C LEU A 139 10.01 15.01 1.30
N ALA A 140 9.87 15.59 2.49
CA ALA A 140 10.34 16.95 2.77
C ALA A 140 11.85 17.03 3.10
N LEU A 141 12.40 16.01 3.78
CA LEU A 141 13.76 16.08 4.34
C LEU A 141 14.79 15.18 3.66
N LYS A 142 14.37 14.33 2.71
CA LYS A 142 15.28 13.46 1.95
C LYS A 142 15.17 13.77 0.46
N ASP A 143 16.31 13.77 -0.21
CA ASP A 143 16.34 13.76 -1.67
C ASP A 143 15.85 12.42 -2.25
N VAL A 144 15.74 12.33 -3.57
CA VAL A 144 15.25 11.11 -4.24
C VAL A 144 16.18 9.93 -3.98
N TYR A 145 17.50 10.16 -3.94
CA TYR A 145 18.47 9.12 -3.63
C TYR A 145 18.27 8.57 -2.20
N GLY A 146 18.17 9.45 -1.22
CA GLY A 146 17.96 9.06 0.18
C GLY A 146 16.65 8.29 0.39
N ARG A 147 15.58 8.62 -0.39
CA ARG A 147 14.33 7.86 -0.39
C ARG A 147 14.48 6.49 -1.07
N PHE A 148 15.25 6.42 -2.17
CA PHE A 148 15.59 5.15 -2.83
C PHE A 148 16.42 4.24 -1.91
N ALA A 149 17.48 4.75 -1.29
CA ALA A 149 18.31 3.99 -0.36
C ALA A 149 17.47 3.44 0.80
N LYS A 150 16.61 4.28 1.39
CA LYS A 150 15.68 3.85 2.43
C LYS A 150 14.72 2.78 1.94
N PHE A 151 14.14 2.94 0.74
CA PHE A 151 13.26 1.95 0.14
C PHE A 151 13.97 0.59 0.01
N VAL A 152 15.21 0.56 -0.47
CA VAL A 152 16.00 -0.67 -0.58
C VAL A 152 16.27 -1.27 0.80
N ASP A 153 16.70 -0.47 1.78
CA ASP A 153 17.00 -0.93 3.14
C ASP A 153 15.78 -1.53 3.86
N GLU A 154 14.59 -0.92 3.71
CA GLU A 154 13.35 -1.38 4.35
C GLU A 154 12.74 -2.63 3.68
N ASN A 155 13.05 -2.88 2.39
CA ASN A 155 12.46 -3.98 1.63
C ASN A 155 13.43 -5.11 1.29
N ALA A 156 14.74 -4.92 1.48
CA ALA A 156 15.70 -5.98 1.26
C ALA A 156 15.67 -7.00 2.41
N VAL A 157 15.59 -8.26 2.05
CA VAL A 157 15.66 -9.40 2.97
C VAL A 157 16.91 -10.23 2.66
N GLU A 158 17.41 -10.97 3.64
CA GLU A 158 18.51 -11.89 3.42
C GLU A 158 17.99 -13.17 2.75
N GLN A 159 18.54 -13.52 1.61
CA GLN A 159 18.19 -14.71 0.84
C GLN A 159 19.47 -15.33 0.27
N ASN A 160 19.80 -16.55 0.68
CA ASN A 160 21.01 -17.27 0.25
C ASN A 160 22.33 -16.49 0.48
N GLY A 161 22.44 -15.79 1.62
CA GLY A 161 23.62 -14.98 1.97
C GLY A 161 23.74 -13.65 1.22
N MET A 162 22.71 -13.23 0.47
CA MET A 162 22.64 -11.95 -0.22
C MET A 162 21.42 -11.16 0.24
N ARG A 163 21.55 -9.84 0.28
CA ARG A 163 20.39 -8.95 0.51
C ARG A 163 19.67 -8.68 -0.79
N VAL A 164 18.41 -9.08 -0.89
CA VAL A 164 17.61 -8.99 -2.10
C VAL A 164 16.29 -8.30 -1.81
N VAL A 165 15.84 -7.40 -2.69
CA VAL A 165 14.47 -6.91 -2.67
C VAL A 165 13.60 -7.97 -3.37
N PRO A 166 12.73 -8.72 -2.65
CA PRO A 166 12.04 -9.88 -3.21
C PRO A 166 11.05 -9.52 -4.31
N GLU A 167 10.49 -8.31 -4.23
CA GLU A 167 9.48 -7.82 -5.17
C GLU A 167 10.17 -7.35 -6.45
N ARG A 168 9.72 -7.89 -7.59
CA ARG A 168 10.20 -7.52 -8.92
C ARG A 168 9.49 -6.25 -9.39
N LEU A 169 10.15 -5.10 -9.24
CA LEU A 169 9.59 -3.79 -9.54
C LEU A 169 10.24 -3.17 -10.76
N THR A 170 9.43 -2.57 -11.60
CA THR A 170 9.90 -1.67 -12.65
C THR A 170 10.40 -0.37 -12.03
N GLN A 171 11.24 0.37 -12.76
CA GLN A 171 11.70 1.70 -12.33
C GLN A 171 10.54 2.69 -12.11
N GLN A 172 9.45 2.55 -12.87
CA GLN A 172 8.23 3.33 -12.70
C GLN A 172 7.53 3.01 -11.37
N GLU A 173 7.41 1.73 -11.02
CA GLU A 173 6.83 1.30 -9.74
C GLU A 173 7.68 1.73 -8.54
N ILE A 174 9.01 1.72 -8.67
CA ILE A 174 9.90 2.25 -7.65
C ILE A 174 9.71 3.76 -7.53
N ALA A 175 9.68 4.49 -8.65
CA ALA A 175 9.48 5.94 -8.70
C ALA A 175 8.18 6.35 -7.98
N ALA A 176 7.08 5.65 -8.26
CA ALA A 176 5.79 5.89 -7.60
C ALA A 176 5.84 5.64 -6.08
N ARG A 177 6.66 4.70 -5.60
CA ARG A 177 6.79 4.39 -4.16
C ARG A 177 7.67 5.38 -3.39
N ILE A 178 8.64 6.00 -4.08
CA ILE A 178 9.57 6.94 -3.44
C ILE A 178 9.23 8.40 -3.73
N GLY A 179 8.19 8.68 -4.52
CA GLY A 179 7.82 10.04 -4.92
C GLY A 179 8.89 10.70 -5.80
N GLY A 180 9.39 9.98 -6.80
CA GLY A 180 10.37 10.46 -7.77
C GLY A 180 9.92 10.24 -9.20
N SER A 181 10.75 10.67 -10.19
CA SER A 181 10.52 10.32 -11.59
C SER A 181 11.23 9.02 -11.98
N ARG A 182 10.73 8.35 -13.03
CA ARG A 182 11.36 7.16 -13.60
C ARG A 182 12.81 7.44 -14.03
N GLU A 183 13.06 8.61 -14.59
CA GLU A 183 14.39 9.05 -15.05
C GLU A 183 15.37 9.19 -13.88
N MET A 184 14.90 9.73 -12.74
CA MET A 184 15.72 9.82 -11.51
C MET A 184 16.06 8.43 -10.98
N VAL A 185 15.08 7.53 -10.91
CA VAL A 185 15.31 6.13 -10.49
C VAL A 185 16.30 5.45 -11.44
N ASN A 186 16.14 5.63 -12.76
CA ASN A 186 17.04 5.06 -13.76
C ASN A 186 18.50 5.52 -13.55
N ARG A 187 18.71 6.84 -13.33
CA ARG A 187 20.05 7.38 -13.04
C ARG A 187 20.67 6.80 -11.78
N ILE A 188 19.87 6.71 -10.69
CA ILE A 188 20.33 6.14 -9.42
C ILE A 188 20.70 4.67 -9.60
N VAL A 189 19.82 3.87 -10.19
CA VAL A 189 20.05 2.44 -10.40
C VAL A 189 21.28 2.21 -11.28
N LYS A 190 21.44 2.96 -12.38
CA LYS A 190 22.59 2.88 -13.29
C LYS A 190 23.89 3.16 -12.53
N GLY A 191 23.98 4.28 -11.82
CA GLY A 191 25.19 4.65 -11.10
C GLY A 191 25.53 3.66 -9.99
N LEU A 192 24.54 3.19 -9.21
CA LEU A 192 24.78 2.19 -8.17
C LEU A 192 25.22 0.83 -8.74
N THR A 193 24.75 0.47 -9.94
CA THR A 193 25.19 -0.75 -10.63
C THR A 193 26.62 -0.60 -11.14
N GLU A 194 26.97 0.52 -11.78
CA GLU A 194 28.31 0.84 -12.23
C GLU A 194 29.32 0.89 -11.05
N GLY A 195 28.88 1.39 -9.89
CA GLY A 195 29.67 1.39 -8.64
C GLY A 195 29.76 0.02 -7.94
N GLY A 196 29.07 -1.00 -8.43
CA GLY A 196 29.03 -2.33 -7.86
C GLY A 196 28.34 -2.42 -6.49
N TYR A 197 27.41 -1.49 -6.19
CA TYR A 197 26.63 -1.50 -4.96
C TYR A 197 25.42 -2.42 -5.07
N ILE A 198 24.79 -2.44 -6.25
CA ILE A 198 23.62 -3.28 -6.54
C ILE A 198 23.79 -3.96 -7.89
N SER A 199 23.03 -5.01 -8.10
CA SER A 199 22.73 -5.53 -9.45
C SER A 199 21.21 -5.65 -9.63
N VAL A 200 20.75 -5.56 -10.88
CA VAL A 200 19.34 -5.72 -11.22
C VAL A 200 19.21 -6.80 -12.26
N ASP A 201 18.59 -7.92 -11.89
CA ASP A 201 18.27 -9.01 -12.79
C ASP A 201 16.75 -9.26 -12.78
N ALA A 202 16.16 -9.38 -13.99
CA ALA A 202 14.72 -9.57 -14.16
C ALA A 202 13.84 -8.71 -13.23
N LYS A 203 14.20 -7.42 -13.06
CA LYS A 203 13.57 -6.42 -12.18
C LYS A 203 13.74 -6.67 -10.67
N GLN A 204 14.62 -7.59 -10.28
CA GLN A 204 14.98 -7.85 -8.89
C GLN A 204 16.27 -7.13 -8.54
N ILE A 205 16.29 -6.39 -7.43
CA ILE A 205 17.47 -5.69 -6.92
C ILE A 205 18.19 -6.59 -5.93
N THR A 206 19.47 -6.83 -6.18
CA THR A 206 20.40 -7.49 -5.21
C THR A 206 21.38 -6.44 -4.70
N VAL A 207 21.56 -6.38 -3.39
CA VAL A 207 22.47 -5.43 -2.73
C VAL A 207 23.76 -6.14 -2.38
N HIS A 208 24.89 -5.67 -2.94
CA HIS A 208 26.23 -6.25 -2.72
C HIS A 208 27.02 -5.52 -1.65
N LYS A 209 26.81 -4.21 -1.51
CA LYS A 209 27.51 -3.34 -0.55
C LYS A 209 26.50 -2.40 0.09
N LYS A 210 26.85 -1.92 1.31
CA LYS A 210 26.07 -0.84 1.94
C LYS A 210 25.99 0.36 1.00
N LEU A 211 24.77 0.86 0.77
CA LEU A 211 24.57 2.03 -0.08
C LEU A 211 25.24 3.27 0.53
N PRO A 212 25.84 4.17 -0.28
CA PRO A 212 26.44 5.40 0.20
C PRO A 212 25.42 6.26 0.97
N ALA A 213 25.92 7.09 1.89
CA ALA A 213 25.05 8.03 2.63
C ALA A 213 24.54 9.17 1.76
N GLN A 214 25.28 9.52 0.70
CA GLN A 214 24.96 10.56 -0.30
C GLN A 214 25.39 10.07 -1.68
N TRP A 215 24.68 10.56 -2.72
CA TRP A 215 24.94 10.18 -4.12
C TRP A 215 24.89 11.40 -5.03
#